data_e5a946cd29a99be89cbf2e9378b7ab2f
#
_entry.id   e5a946cd29a99be89cbf2e9378b7ab2f
#
_cell.length_a   1.000
_cell.length_b   1.000
_cell.length_c   1.000
_cell.angle_alpha   90.00
_cell.angle_beta   90.00
_cell.angle_gamma   90.00
#
_symmetry.space_group_name_H-M   'P 1'
#
loop_
_entity.id
_entity.type
_entity.pdbx_description
1 polymer ?
#
loop_
_entity_poly.entity_id
_entity_poly.type
_entity_poly.pdbx_seq_one_letter_code
_entity_poly.pdbx_strand_id
1 'polypeptide(L)'
;MAGTMDTQLIAQQYSNLLTPVIQQGESRTAASTMLKTGLTVRDVQVIDWLEKMTVRTEKDLVSIRETQVDEANVNTRWLPAPHIVEHAIRKSAQFNLLTLVDEESAIREGQAKAFMTHMDKEFYDAALGKAITNLVNVDETEDHPQGITSPYAFVALPGANTITAQAGQTITEVIDEALAAIDGKDVDTVENPVIIYINSKAKAALFKDPRYDNWNQMGTQVLGSGELANYRGVKFVRLSDTDVFGGSNKLLVVAGKPICVGIWSDLSTKIDILPEHSYAKQIYTSMSMAATRLDEDRVFAIDIANLD
;
A
#
# COMPACT_ATOMS: atom_id res chain seq x y z
N MET A 1 -9.69 26.27 40.18
CA MET A 1 -10.81 25.61 39.53
C MET A 1 -10.56 24.10 39.68
N ALA A 2 -11.32 23.44 40.51
CA ALA A 2 -11.29 21.99 40.62
C ALA A 2 -11.86 21.44 39.29
N GLY A 3 -11.01 20.78 38.50
CA GLY A 3 -11.49 20.08 37.35
C GLY A 3 -12.53 19.06 37.80
N THR A 4 -13.72 19.14 37.25
CA THR A 4 -14.71 18.09 37.34
C THR A 4 -14.09 16.84 36.73
N MET A 5 -13.45 16.01 37.56
CA MET A 5 -13.15 14.64 37.17
C MET A 5 -14.47 14.05 36.71
N ASP A 6 -14.46 13.52 35.53
CA ASP A 6 -15.64 12.89 34.95
C ASP A 6 -16.02 11.70 35.83
N THR A 7 -16.89 11.97 36.80
CA THR A 7 -17.39 10.98 37.75
C THR A 7 -18.10 9.80 37.07
N GLN A 8 -18.42 9.94 35.80
CA GLN A 8 -18.96 8.86 34.98
C GLN A 8 -17.97 7.72 34.76
N LEU A 9 -16.66 8.01 34.65
CA LEU A 9 -15.62 7.00 34.55
C LEU A 9 -15.41 6.21 35.83
N ILE A 10 -15.67 6.84 36.99
CA ILE A 10 -15.52 6.22 38.32
C ILE A 10 -16.78 5.43 38.70
N ALA A 11 -17.96 5.86 38.24
CA ALA A 11 -19.24 5.22 38.55
C ALA A 11 -19.61 4.04 37.62
N GLN A 12 -18.97 3.93 36.44
CA GLN A 12 -19.29 2.87 35.51
C GLN A 12 -18.40 1.64 35.71
N GLN A 13 -18.80 0.79 36.65
CA GLN A 13 -18.30 -0.61 36.71
C GLN A 13 -18.78 -1.49 35.56
N TYR A 14 -19.17 -0.91 34.41
CA TYR A 14 -20.01 -1.64 33.43
C TYR A 14 -19.25 -2.24 32.26
N SER A 15 -18.03 -1.87 32.00
CA SER A 15 -17.23 -2.59 31.04
C SER A 15 -15.79 -2.68 31.52
N ASN A 16 -15.37 -3.89 31.79
CA ASN A 16 -13.98 -4.22 32.12
C ASN A 16 -13.05 -4.17 30.91
N LEU A 17 -13.54 -3.78 29.74
CA LEU A 17 -12.83 -3.79 28.47
C LEU A 17 -12.98 -2.44 27.78
N LEU A 18 -11.87 -1.75 27.58
CA LEU A 18 -11.80 -0.64 26.67
C LEU A 18 -11.91 -1.22 25.25
N THR A 19 -12.99 -0.89 24.54
CA THR A 19 -13.12 -1.30 23.16
C THR A 19 -12.21 -0.40 22.31
N PRO A 20 -11.18 -0.97 21.64
CA PRO A 20 -10.34 -0.19 20.76
C PRO A 20 -11.17 0.39 19.62
N VAL A 21 -10.78 1.56 19.14
CA VAL A 21 -11.41 2.18 17.97
C VAL A 21 -11.42 1.18 16.82
N ILE A 22 -12.54 1.09 16.10
CA ILE A 22 -12.67 0.22 14.94
C ILE A 22 -11.71 0.73 13.85
N GLN A 23 -10.58 0.08 13.73
CA GLN A 23 -9.54 0.34 12.73
C GLN A 23 -9.29 -0.91 11.91
N GLN A 24 -8.60 -0.74 10.80
CA GLN A 24 -8.17 -1.87 9.97
C GLN A 24 -7.25 -2.80 10.75
N GLY A 25 -7.62 -4.08 10.84
CA GLY A 25 -6.88 -5.08 11.62
C GLY A 25 -5.68 -5.69 10.92
N GLU A 26 -5.69 -5.70 9.58
CA GLU A 26 -4.65 -6.31 8.75
C GLU A 26 -4.35 -5.42 7.55
N SER A 27 -3.14 -5.57 6.97
CA SER A 27 -2.80 -4.91 5.72
C SER A 27 -3.69 -5.45 4.59
N ARG A 28 -4.32 -4.55 3.86
CA ARG A 28 -5.20 -4.88 2.73
C ARG A 28 -4.45 -5.02 1.42
N THR A 29 -3.20 -4.58 1.39
CA THR A 29 -2.35 -4.61 0.21
C THR A 29 -1.51 -5.87 0.10
N ALA A 30 -1.57 -6.76 1.10
CA ALA A 30 -0.77 -7.98 1.19
C ALA A 30 -0.87 -8.88 -0.06
N ALA A 31 -2.03 -8.93 -0.72
CA ALA A 31 -2.22 -9.71 -1.94
C ALA A 31 -1.37 -9.23 -3.13
N SER A 32 -1.11 -7.92 -3.22
CA SER A 32 -0.31 -7.29 -4.29
C SER A 32 1.11 -6.93 -3.86
N THR A 33 1.51 -7.32 -2.66
CA THR A 33 2.80 -7.00 -2.08
C THR A 33 3.75 -8.19 -2.16
N MET A 34 4.98 -7.94 -2.60
CA MET A 34 6.10 -8.83 -2.38
C MET A 34 6.77 -8.44 -1.07
N LEU A 35 6.65 -9.28 -0.05
CA LEU A 35 7.22 -9.00 1.26
C LEU A 35 8.63 -9.58 1.39
N LYS A 36 9.60 -8.76 1.81
CA LYS A 36 10.94 -9.19 2.22
C LYS A 36 11.18 -8.81 3.67
N THR A 37 11.51 -9.78 4.50
CA THR A 37 11.77 -9.60 5.94
C THR A 37 13.20 -9.95 6.30
N GLY A 38 13.65 -9.51 7.47
CA GLY A 38 14.97 -9.86 8.00
C GLY A 38 16.13 -9.16 7.30
N LEU A 39 15.88 -7.98 6.73
CA LEU A 39 16.91 -7.18 6.07
C LEU A 39 17.82 -6.54 7.11
N THR A 40 19.14 -6.58 6.87
CA THR A 40 20.16 -6.05 7.80
C THR A 40 21.00 -4.95 7.19
N VAL A 41 21.02 -4.84 5.86
CA VAL A 41 21.80 -3.86 5.12
C VAL A 41 20.92 -2.64 4.80
N ARG A 42 21.52 -1.45 4.81
CA ARG A 42 20.82 -0.18 4.59
C ARG A 42 20.07 -0.14 3.24
N ASP A 43 20.78 -0.46 2.17
CA ASP A 43 20.24 -0.42 0.81
C ASP A 43 20.24 -1.84 0.27
N VAL A 44 19.09 -2.32 -0.18
CA VAL A 44 18.93 -3.72 -0.60
C VAL A 44 18.51 -3.76 -2.06
N GLN A 45 19.33 -4.41 -2.87
CA GLN A 45 18.95 -4.77 -4.23
C GLN A 45 17.84 -5.83 -4.17
N VAL A 46 16.72 -5.52 -4.82
CA VAL A 46 15.55 -6.35 -4.62
C VAL A 46 15.40 -7.40 -5.68
N ILE A 47 15.55 -7.06 -6.93
CA ILE A 47 15.29 -8.01 -8.02
C ILE A 47 16.01 -7.58 -9.27
N ASP A 48 16.55 -8.61 -9.89
CA ASP A 48 16.93 -8.64 -11.28
C ASP A 48 15.85 -9.44 -12.01
N TRP A 49 15.05 -8.82 -12.87
CA TRP A 49 14.20 -9.56 -13.76
C TRP A 49 14.69 -9.41 -15.19
N LEU A 50 14.54 -10.49 -15.94
CA LEU A 50 14.85 -10.49 -17.34
C LEU A 50 13.83 -9.68 -18.13
N GLU A 51 14.29 -8.89 -19.08
CA GLU A 51 13.41 -8.29 -20.07
C GLU A 51 12.69 -9.35 -20.87
N LYS A 52 11.55 -8.97 -21.45
CA LYS A 52 10.75 -9.85 -22.31
C LYS A 52 11.62 -10.41 -23.44
N MET A 53 11.75 -11.73 -23.47
CA MET A 53 12.48 -12.41 -24.54
C MET A 53 11.60 -12.57 -25.76
N THR A 54 12.14 -12.28 -26.95
CA THR A 54 11.46 -12.48 -28.22
C THR A 54 12.09 -13.61 -28.99
N VAL A 55 11.25 -14.49 -29.54
CA VAL A 55 11.73 -15.60 -30.37
C VAL A 55 11.89 -15.13 -31.80
N ARG A 56 13.04 -15.38 -32.38
CA ARG A 56 13.30 -15.17 -33.81
C ARG A 56 12.90 -16.39 -34.62
N THR A 57 12.21 -16.18 -35.72
CA THR A 57 11.86 -17.25 -36.66
C THR A 57 12.74 -17.14 -37.89
N GLU A 58 13.56 -18.17 -38.15
CA GLU A 58 14.32 -18.31 -39.37
C GLU A 58 13.46 -19.03 -40.42
N LYS A 59 13.25 -18.41 -41.56
CA LYS A 59 12.49 -19.02 -42.67
C LYS A 59 13.37 -19.66 -43.74
N ASP A 60 14.69 -19.42 -43.68
CA ASP A 60 15.62 -19.90 -44.66
C ASP A 60 16.34 -21.14 -44.13
N LEU A 61 15.91 -22.30 -44.62
CA LEU A 61 16.44 -23.61 -44.24
C LEU A 61 17.71 -24.03 -45.03
N VAL A 62 18.16 -23.19 -45.95
CA VAL A 62 19.22 -23.59 -46.93
C VAL A 62 20.57 -23.01 -46.53
N SER A 63 20.63 -21.97 -45.75
CA SER A 63 21.90 -21.33 -45.37
C SER A 63 22.31 -21.68 -43.93
N ILE A 64 23.55 -22.18 -43.78
CA ILE A 64 24.18 -22.31 -42.46
C ILE A 64 24.52 -20.89 -42.00
N ARG A 65 23.79 -20.37 -41.02
CA ARG A 65 24.05 -19.06 -40.42
C ARG A 65 24.61 -19.22 -39.02
N GLU A 66 25.40 -18.23 -38.64
CA GLU A 66 25.86 -18.06 -37.27
C GLU A 66 24.65 -17.77 -36.35
N THR A 67 24.56 -18.48 -35.23
CA THR A 67 23.52 -18.26 -34.24
C THR A 67 23.68 -16.87 -33.66
N GLN A 68 22.68 -15.99 -33.81
CA GLN A 68 22.68 -14.72 -33.19
C GLN A 68 22.34 -14.89 -31.69
N VAL A 69 23.21 -14.46 -30.82
CA VAL A 69 23.06 -14.50 -29.39
C VAL A 69 22.60 -13.11 -28.94
N ASP A 70 21.48 -13.03 -28.26
CA ASP A 70 21.02 -11.80 -27.58
C ASP A 70 21.58 -11.80 -26.16
N GLU A 71 22.09 -10.64 -25.72
CA GLU A 71 22.48 -10.46 -24.33
C GLU A 71 21.21 -10.27 -23.48
N ALA A 72 21.14 -10.98 -22.35
CA ALA A 72 20.04 -10.85 -21.43
C ALA A 72 20.17 -9.51 -20.66
N ASN A 73 19.22 -8.61 -20.89
CA ASN A 73 19.12 -7.40 -20.08
C ASN A 73 18.45 -7.72 -18.75
N VAL A 74 19.11 -7.33 -17.68
CA VAL A 74 18.64 -7.52 -16.31
C VAL A 74 18.26 -6.17 -15.73
N ASN A 75 17.01 -6.01 -15.35
CA ASN A 75 16.53 -4.81 -14.68
C ASN A 75 16.61 -4.96 -13.16
N THR A 76 17.29 -4.04 -12.52
CA THR A 76 17.45 -4.02 -11.06
C THR A 76 16.57 -2.94 -10.43
N ARG A 77 16.10 -3.21 -9.22
CA ARG A 77 15.44 -2.24 -8.35
C ARG A 77 16.06 -2.27 -6.97
N TRP A 78 16.07 -1.13 -6.32
CA TRP A 78 16.63 -0.98 -4.98
C TRP A 78 15.54 -0.56 -4.01
N LEU A 79 15.53 -1.18 -2.84
CA LEU A 79 14.78 -0.70 -1.68
C LEU A 79 15.59 0.45 -1.08
N PRO A 80 14.95 1.60 -0.85
CA PRO A 80 15.63 2.72 -0.18
C PRO A 80 15.98 2.35 1.27
N ALA A 81 16.84 3.17 1.87
CA ALA A 81 17.15 3.04 3.30
C ALA A 81 15.85 3.06 4.13
N PRO A 82 15.71 2.15 5.10
CA PRO A 82 14.50 2.06 5.89
C PRO A 82 14.34 3.30 6.77
N HIS A 83 13.12 3.73 6.94
CA HIS A 83 12.77 4.71 7.97
C HIS A 83 12.10 4.02 9.16
N ILE A 84 12.27 4.62 10.32
CA ILE A 84 11.67 4.12 11.55
C ILE A 84 10.30 4.79 11.71
N VAL A 85 9.28 3.96 11.78
CA VAL A 85 7.93 4.38 12.13
C VAL A 85 7.73 4.08 13.60
N GLU A 86 7.32 5.07 14.37
CA GLU A 86 7.18 4.93 15.82
C GLU A 86 5.90 5.57 16.34
N HIS A 87 5.39 5.00 17.41
CA HIS A 87 4.27 5.58 18.16
C HIS A 87 4.45 5.32 19.65
N ALA A 88 4.33 6.37 20.46
CA ALA A 88 4.48 6.30 21.90
C ALA A 88 3.29 6.91 22.64
N ILE A 89 2.76 6.19 23.60
CA ILE A 89 1.70 6.69 24.51
C ILE A 89 2.23 6.65 25.94
N ARG A 90 2.01 7.74 26.69
CA ARG A 90 2.33 7.81 28.10
C ARG A 90 1.06 7.73 28.94
N LYS A 91 1.15 6.98 30.03
CA LYS A 91 0.09 6.87 31.03
C LYS A 91 0.60 7.28 32.40
N SER A 92 -0.12 8.16 33.06
CA SER A 92 0.15 8.50 34.47
C SER A 92 -0.08 7.29 35.38
N ALA A 93 0.81 7.07 36.35
CA ALA A 93 0.64 6.03 37.35
C ALA A 93 -0.65 6.21 38.17
N GLN A 94 -1.07 7.47 38.39
CA GLN A 94 -2.31 7.78 39.11
C GLN A 94 -3.57 7.39 38.32
N PHE A 95 -3.53 7.45 37.01
CA PHE A 95 -4.67 7.07 36.17
C PHE A 95 -4.97 5.57 36.28
N ASN A 96 -3.95 4.74 36.40
CA ASN A 96 -4.11 3.29 36.56
C ASN A 96 -4.76 2.89 37.90
N LEU A 97 -4.65 3.75 38.93
CA LEU A 97 -5.34 3.54 40.23
C LEU A 97 -6.83 3.88 40.15
N LEU A 98 -7.24 4.73 39.22
CA LEU A 98 -8.60 5.19 39.05
C LEU A 98 -9.42 4.39 38.06
N THR A 99 -8.77 3.64 37.18
CA THR A 99 -9.40 2.85 36.12
C THR A 99 -9.26 1.35 36.43
N LEU A 100 -10.37 0.64 36.50
CA LEU A 100 -10.43 -0.81 36.64
C LEU A 100 -10.20 -1.56 35.31
N VAL A 101 -9.84 -0.84 34.24
CA VAL A 101 -9.76 -1.37 32.87
C VAL A 101 -8.32 -1.65 32.47
N ASP A 102 -8.07 -2.82 31.91
CA ASP A 102 -6.78 -3.12 31.26
C ASP A 102 -6.69 -2.40 29.91
N GLU A 103 -6.17 -1.18 29.95
CA GLU A 103 -6.00 -0.35 28.77
C GLU A 103 -4.72 -0.69 27.99
N GLU A 104 -3.74 -1.37 28.59
CA GLU A 104 -2.46 -1.65 27.94
C GLU A 104 -2.65 -2.58 26.74
N SER A 105 -3.55 -3.53 26.83
CA SER A 105 -3.90 -4.45 25.73
C SER A 105 -4.59 -3.71 24.59
N ALA A 106 -5.57 -2.85 24.89
CA ALA A 106 -6.30 -2.07 23.89
C ALA A 106 -5.40 -1.06 23.16
N ILE A 107 -4.46 -0.44 23.88
CA ILE A 107 -3.48 0.48 23.28
C ILE A 107 -2.55 -0.28 22.32
N ARG A 108 -2.00 -1.42 22.74
CA ARG A 108 -1.13 -2.23 21.87
C ARG A 108 -1.85 -2.68 20.61
N GLU A 109 -3.11 -3.11 20.74
CA GLU A 109 -3.92 -3.49 19.59
C GLU A 109 -4.18 -2.30 18.66
N GLY A 110 -4.53 -1.13 19.20
CA GLY A 110 -4.72 0.10 18.44
C GLY A 110 -3.44 0.53 17.70
N GLN A 111 -2.29 0.44 18.38
CA GLN A 111 -1.00 0.72 17.75
C GLN A 111 -0.71 -0.26 16.61
N ALA A 112 -0.87 -1.57 16.81
CA ALA A 112 -0.65 -2.57 15.78
C ALA A 112 -1.51 -2.30 14.53
N LYS A 113 -2.78 -1.97 14.70
CA LYS A 113 -3.69 -1.60 13.61
C LYS A 113 -3.22 -0.35 12.86
N ALA A 114 -2.73 0.67 13.57
CA ALA A 114 -2.19 1.88 12.96
C ALA A 114 -0.96 1.57 12.09
N PHE A 115 -0.07 0.68 12.53
CA PHE A 115 1.10 0.26 11.75
C PHE A 115 0.70 -0.52 10.49
N MET A 116 -0.34 -1.36 10.54
CA MET A 116 -0.85 -2.05 9.34
C MET A 116 -1.41 -1.07 8.30
N THR A 117 -2.13 -0.04 8.76
CA THR A 117 -2.61 1.03 7.88
C THR A 117 -1.45 1.84 7.28
N HIS A 118 -0.40 2.08 8.07
CA HIS A 118 0.81 2.76 7.57
C HIS A 118 1.54 1.93 6.52
N MET A 119 1.59 0.61 6.67
CA MET A 119 2.15 -0.28 5.64
C MET A 119 1.38 -0.20 4.31
N ASP A 120 0.04 -0.08 4.37
CA ASP A 120 -0.76 0.16 3.17
C ASP A 120 -0.47 1.52 2.52
N LYS A 121 -0.18 2.54 3.35
CA LYS A 121 0.24 3.85 2.87
C LYS A 121 1.59 3.78 2.16
N GLU A 122 2.59 3.13 2.74
CA GLU A 122 3.90 2.95 2.12
C GLU A 122 3.79 2.22 0.77
N PHE A 123 2.94 1.20 0.70
CA PHE A 123 2.63 0.51 -0.55
C PHE A 123 2.06 1.47 -1.61
N TYR A 124 1.07 2.29 -1.23
CA TYR A 124 0.43 3.24 -2.13
C TYR A 124 1.41 4.33 -2.60
N ASP A 125 2.20 4.88 -1.68
CA ASP A 125 3.19 5.91 -1.97
C ASP A 125 4.31 5.36 -2.89
N ALA A 126 4.77 4.13 -2.67
CA ALA A 126 5.75 3.46 -3.54
C ALA A 126 5.18 3.16 -4.93
N ALA A 127 3.88 2.84 -5.03
CA ALA A 127 3.23 2.59 -6.31
C ALA A 127 3.21 3.82 -7.21
N LEU A 128 2.89 4.98 -6.67
CA LEU A 128 2.78 6.24 -7.41
C LEU A 128 4.08 7.05 -7.44
N GLY A 129 4.98 6.77 -6.50
CA GLY A 129 6.24 7.47 -6.34
C GLY A 129 7.32 7.10 -7.36
N LYS A 130 8.52 7.59 -7.11
CA LYS A 130 9.71 7.27 -7.88
C LYS A 130 10.35 5.97 -7.36
N ALA A 131 10.66 5.05 -8.25
CA ALA A 131 11.41 3.83 -7.93
C ALA A 131 12.90 4.04 -8.19
N ILE A 132 13.76 3.43 -7.38
CA ILE A 132 15.23 3.49 -7.54
C ILE A 132 15.67 2.36 -8.46
N THR A 133 16.34 2.71 -9.56
CA THR A 133 16.75 1.74 -10.58
C THR A 133 18.20 1.35 -10.51
N ASN A 134 19.09 2.30 -10.24
CA ASN A 134 20.51 2.01 -10.27
C ASN A 134 21.27 2.94 -9.33
N LEU A 135 22.39 2.44 -8.80
CA LEU A 135 23.43 3.25 -8.20
C LEU A 135 24.21 3.92 -9.36
N VAL A 136 23.93 5.17 -9.64
CA VAL A 136 24.71 5.95 -10.58
C VAL A 136 25.60 6.88 -9.75
N ASN A 137 26.84 7.05 -10.19
CA ASN A 137 27.68 8.15 -9.72
C ASN A 137 27.11 9.47 -10.27
N VAL A 138 25.97 9.88 -9.78
CA VAL A 138 25.28 11.13 -10.19
C VAL A 138 25.58 12.19 -9.15
N ASP A 139 25.77 13.40 -9.62
CA ASP A 139 25.91 14.60 -8.80
C ASP A 139 24.91 14.58 -7.62
N GLU A 140 25.42 14.92 -6.46
CA GLU A 140 24.78 14.86 -5.13
C GLU A 140 23.48 15.69 -4.98
N THR A 141 22.79 16.02 -6.08
CA THR A 141 21.73 17.03 -6.12
C THR A 141 20.30 16.47 -6.23
N GLU A 142 20.12 15.15 -6.43
CA GLU A 142 18.77 14.60 -6.48
C GLU A 142 18.33 14.07 -5.12
N ASP A 143 17.22 14.62 -4.61
CA ASP A 143 16.61 14.18 -3.37
C ASP A 143 16.09 12.75 -3.49
N HIS A 144 16.53 11.89 -2.58
CA HIS A 144 15.95 10.57 -2.38
C HIS A 144 14.44 10.71 -2.06
N PRO A 145 13.55 9.83 -2.53
CA PRO A 145 12.11 9.89 -2.25
C PRO A 145 11.76 10.02 -0.76
N GLN A 146 12.70 9.71 0.11
CA GLN A 146 12.57 9.79 1.58
C GLN A 146 13.49 10.85 2.21
N GLY A 147 13.94 11.84 1.44
CA GLY A 147 14.75 12.94 1.95
C GLY A 147 16.22 12.58 2.24
N ILE A 148 16.71 11.44 1.78
CA ILE A 148 18.11 11.05 1.88
C ILE A 148 18.79 11.40 0.55
N THR A 149 19.75 12.29 0.57
CA THR A 149 20.61 12.59 -0.58
C THR A 149 21.44 11.36 -0.91
N SER A 150 21.21 10.75 -2.06
CA SER A 150 21.91 9.52 -2.45
C SER A 150 22.08 9.47 -3.97
N PRO A 151 23.19 8.91 -4.46
CA PRO A 151 23.48 8.83 -5.88
C PRO A 151 22.67 7.75 -6.59
N TYR A 152 21.35 7.88 -6.61
CA TYR A 152 20.46 6.91 -7.25
C TYR A 152 19.79 7.49 -8.49
N ALA A 153 19.62 6.66 -9.52
CA ALA A 153 18.74 6.96 -10.61
C ALA A 153 17.31 6.56 -10.25
N PHE A 154 16.35 7.42 -10.61
CA PHE A 154 14.94 7.23 -10.29
C PHE A 154 14.12 7.06 -11.56
N VAL A 155 13.13 6.18 -11.50
CA VAL A 155 12.09 6.04 -12.51
C VAL A 155 10.75 6.39 -11.91
N ALA A 156 10.12 7.43 -12.45
CA ALA A 156 8.74 7.78 -12.11
C ALA A 156 7.76 6.80 -12.78
N LEU A 157 6.52 6.75 -12.28
CA LEU A 157 5.45 6.06 -13.00
C LEU A 157 5.24 6.76 -14.35
N PRO A 158 5.27 6.04 -15.49
CA PRO A 158 5.04 6.63 -16.79
C PRO A 158 3.70 7.37 -16.86
N GLY A 159 3.68 8.54 -17.47
CA GLY A 159 2.43 9.32 -17.65
C GLY A 159 1.34 8.53 -18.40
N ALA A 160 1.73 7.64 -19.31
CA ALA A 160 0.82 6.73 -20.01
C ALA A 160 0.12 5.72 -19.07
N ASN A 161 0.68 5.48 -17.89
CA ASN A 161 0.07 4.60 -16.89
C ASN A 161 -0.88 5.37 -15.94
N THR A 162 -1.11 6.66 -16.20
CA THR A 162 -2.09 7.46 -15.46
C THR A 162 -3.26 7.79 -16.37
N ILE A 163 -4.42 7.23 -16.05
CA ILE A 163 -5.66 7.45 -16.79
C ILE A 163 -6.48 8.46 -16.01
N THR A 164 -6.84 9.56 -16.68
CA THR A 164 -7.65 10.63 -16.06
C THR A 164 -9.08 10.52 -16.55
N ALA A 165 -10.02 10.36 -15.64
CA ALA A 165 -11.43 10.33 -15.96
C ALA A 165 -11.87 11.65 -16.63
N GLN A 166 -12.61 11.54 -17.71
CA GLN A 166 -13.20 12.68 -18.40
C GLN A 166 -14.57 13.01 -17.81
N ALA A 167 -15.00 14.27 -17.94
CA ALA A 167 -16.32 14.68 -17.48
C ALA A 167 -17.42 13.90 -18.25
N GLY A 168 -18.34 13.29 -17.50
CA GLY A 168 -19.43 12.48 -18.05
C GLY A 168 -19.09 11.01 -18.34
N GLN A 169 -17.87 10.57 -18.09
CA GLN A 169 -17.53 9.14 -18.08
C GLN A 169 -18.03 8.47 -16.80
N THR A 170 -18.43 7.22 -16.92
CA THR A 170 -18.72 6.39 -15.76
C THR A 170 -17.43 5.76 -15.21
N ILE A 171 -17.43 5.41 -13.93
CA ILE A 171 -16.24 4.79 -13.29
C ILE A 171 -15.88 3.44 -13.93
N THR A 172 -16.89 2.68 -14.40
CA THR A 172 -16.67 1.40 -15.10
C THR A 172 -16.00 1.59 -16.45
N GLU A 173 -16.30 2.69 -17.18
CA GLU A 173 -15.64 3.00 -18.44
C GLU A 173 -14.15 3.30 -18.24
N VAL A 174 -13.81 4.05 -17.20
CA VAL A 174 -12.41 4.36 -16.88
C VAL A 174 -11.66 3.12 -16.41
N ILE A 175 -12.33 2.22 -15.66
CA ILE A 175 -11.76 0.93 -15.27
C ILE A 175 -11.51 0.05 -16.50
N ASP A 176 -12.47 0.00 -17.44
CA ASP A 176 -12.31 -0.77 -18.69
C ASP A 176 -11.14 -0.23 -19.53
N GLU A 177 -10.94 1.09 -19.56
CA GLU A 177 -9.77 1.70 -20.22
C GLU A 177 -8.46 1.31 -19.54
N ALA A 178 -8.43 1.28 -18.20
CA ALA A 178 -7.25 0.84 -17.45
C ALA A 178 -6.93 -0.64 -17.70
N LEU A 179 -7.94 -1.50 -17.76
CA LEU A 179 -7.76 -2.91 -18.07
C LEU A 179 -7.24 -3.12 -19.51
N ALA A 180 -7.79 -2.39 -20.47
CA ALA A 180 -7.30 -2.41 -21.84
C ALA A 180 -5.84 -1.94 -21.95
N ALA A 181 -5.45 -0.96 -21.14
CA ALA A 181 -4.06 -0.49 -21.09
C ALA A 181 -3.10 -1.55 -20.49
N ILE A 182 -3.56 -2.30 -19.47
CA ILE A 182 -2.78 -3.42 -18.89
C ILE A 182 -2.64 -4.56 -19.92
N ASP A 183 -3.73 -4.93 -20.59
CA ASP A 183 -3.71 -5.96 -21.62
C ASP A 183 -2.80 -5.56 -22.80
N GLY A 184 -2.78 -4.26 -23.14
CA GLY A 184 -1.89 -3.69 -24.16
C GLY A 184 -0.40 -3.78 -23.82
N LYS A 185 -0.05 -4.02 -22.55
CA LYS A 185 1.32 -4.27 -22.08
C LYS A 185 1.70 -5.74 -22.10
N ASP A 186 0.84 -6.61 -22.62
CA ASP A 186 1.03 -8.08 -22.63
C ASP A 186 1.25 -8.67 -21.22
N VAL A 187 0.66 -8.08 -20.19
CA VAL A 187 0.68 -8.62 -18.83
C VAL A 187 -0.26 -9.82 -18.76
N ASP A 188 0.24 -10.95 -18.32
CA ASP A 188 -0.61 -12.13 -18.09
C ASP A 188 -1.48 -11.90 -16.84
N THR A 189 -2.73 -11.51 -17.09
CA THR A 189 -3.71 -11.25 -16.03
C THR A 189 -4.30 -12.53 -15.43
N VAL A 190 -4.07 -13.70 -16.02
CA VAL A 190 -4.50 -15.00 -15.48
C VAL A 190 -3.59 -15.42 -14.33
N GLU A 191 -2.26 -15.33 -14.53
CA GLU A 191 -1.29 -15.60 -13.47
C GLU A 191 -1.17 -14.44 -12.47
N ASN A 192 -1.40 -13.21 -12.94
CA ASN A 192 -1.28 -11.98 -12.15
C ASN A 192 -2.65 -11.30 -12.01
N PRO A 193 -3.50 -11.71 -11.07
CA PRO A 193 -4.84 -11.14 -10.92
C PRO A 193 -4.77 -9.63 -10.67
N VAL A 194 -5.68 -8.91 -11.33
CA VAL A 194 -5.76 -7.46 -11.19
C VAL A 194 -6.56 -7.09 -9.94
N ILE A 195 -6.00 -6.21 -9.13
CA ILE A 195 -6.63 -5.66 -7.93
C ILE A 195 -6.69 -4.15 -8.07
N ILE A 196 -7.86 -3.57 -7.82
CA ILE A 196 -8.06 -2.12 -7.79
C ILE A 196 -8.28 -1.66 -6.37
N TYR A 197 -7.40 -0.77 -5.92
CA TYR A 197 -7.49 -0.12 -4.61
C TYR A 197 -8.29 1.17 -4.74
N ILE A 198 -9.39 1.26 -4.01
CA ILE A 198 -10.37 2.33 -4.14
C ILE A 198 -10.59 3.08 -2.83
N ASN A 199 -10.98 4.35 -2.97
CA ASN A 199 -11.45 5.20 -1.88
C ASN A 199 -12.98 5.16 -1.74
N SER A 200 -13.55 5.87 -0.76
CA SER A 200 -15.00 5.93 -0.53
C SER A 200 -15.74 6.60 -1.69
N LYS A 201 -15.14 7.62 -2.33
CA LYS A 201 -15.73 8.33 -3.47
C LYS A 201 -15.91 7.36 -4.64
N ALA A 202 -14.87 6.60 -4.97
CA ALA A 202 -14.94 5.60 -6.04
C ALA A 202 -15.94 4.47 -5.71
N LYS A 203 -15.98 4.02 -4.45
CA LYS A 203 -16.98 3.04 -4.01
C LYS A 203 -18.40 3.55 -4.24
N ALA A 204 -18.68 4.80 -3.86
CA ALA A 204 -20.00 5.40 -4.07
C ALA A 204 -20.34 5.57 -5.56
N ALA A 205 -19.36 5.94 -6.40
CA ALA A 205 -19.53 6.04 -7.83
C ALA A 205 -19.82 4.68 -8.49
N LEU A 206 -19.14 3.61 -8.06
CA LEU A 206 -19.41 2.24 -8.53
C LEU A 206 -20.85 1.80 -8.26
N PHE A 207 -21.39 2.08 -7.08
CA PHE A 207 -22.79 1.74 -6.77
C PHE A 207 -23.83 2.59 -7.52
N LYS A 208 -23.44 3.75 -8.03
CA LYS A 208 -24.31 4.59 -8.89
C LYS A 208 -24.26 4.18 -10.36
N ASP A 209 -23.23 3.45 -10.76
CA ASP A 209 -23.01 3.08 -12.16
C ASP A 209 -23.96 1.94 -12.56
N PRO A 210 -24.87 2.19 -13.56
CA PRO A 210 -25.84 1.18 -14.00
C PRO A 210 -25.19 -0.11 -14.54
N ARG A 211 -23.97 -0.02 -15.10
CA ARG A 211 -23.26 -1.19 -15.62
C ARG A 211 -22.82 -2.11 -14.49
N TYR A 212 -22.30 -1.52 -13.42
CA TYR A 212 -21.89 -2.27 -12.25
C TYR A 212 -23.09 -2.85 -11.50
N ASP A 213 -24.16 -2.09 -11.38
CA ASP A 213 -25.39 -2.52 -10.72
C ASP A 213 -26.06 -3.70 -11.48
N ASN A 214 -26.17 -3.63 -12.80
CA ASN A 214 -26.70 -4.73 -13.62
C ASN A 214 -25.82 -6.00 -13.51
N TRP A 215 -24.50 -5.87 -13.52
CA TRP A 215 -23.59 -6.99 -13.32
C TRP A 215 -23.76 -7.62 -11.94
N ASN A 216 -23.96 -6.80 -10.94
CA ASN A 216 -24.15 -7.18 -9.56
C ASN A 216 -25.49 -7.89 -9.32
N GLN A 217 -26.55 -7.48 -9.98
CA GLN A 217 -27.87 -8.10 -9.93
C GLN A 217 -27.89 -9.51 -10.55
N MET A 218 -27.05 -9.77 -11.55
CA MET A 218 -26.87 -11.10 -12.12
C MET A 218 -26.17 -12.08 -11.15
N GLY A 219 -25.42 -11.58 -10.19
CA GLY A 219 -24.72 -12.34 -9.14
C GLY A 219 -25.33 -12.18 -7.75
N THR A 220 -26.57 -12.45 -7.57
CA THR A 220 -27.45 -12.66 -6.38
C THR A 220 -26.98 -12.28 -4.95
N GLN A 221 -25.78 -11.78 -4.67
CA GLN A 221 -25.23 -11.71 -3.31
C GLN A 221 -24.79 -10.33 -2.78
N VAL A 222 -24.67 -9.31 -3.59
CA VAL A 222 -23.94 -8.09 -3.19
C VAL A 222 -24.79 -7.03 -2.50
N LEU A 223 -26.08 -6.96 -2.80
CA LEU A 223 -26.98 -5.99 -2.18
C LEU A 223 -27.20 -6.21 -0.67
N GLY A 224 -26.91 -7.40 -0.16
CA GLY A 224 -27.10 -7.73 1.26
C GLY A 224 -25.88 -7.48 2.15
N SER A 225 -24.66 -7.57 1.63
CA SER A 225 -23.43 -7.50 2.44
C SER A 225 -22.73 -6.13 2.38
N GLY A 226 -23.03 -5.29 1.38
CA GLY A 226 -22.32 -4.04 1.13
C GLY A 226 -20.85 -4.26 0.70
N GLU A 227 -20.48 -5.50 0.38
CA GLU A 227 -19.19 -5.82 -0.21
C GLU A 227 -19.18 -5.55 -1.71
N LEU A 228 -18.01 -5.23 -2.24
CA LEU A 228 -17.84 -4.99 -3.66
C LEU A 228 -17.71 -6.31 -4.40
N ALA A 229 -18.58 -6.55 -5.38
CA ALA A 229 -18.44 -7.69 -6.26
C ALA A 229 -17.23 -7.52 -7.19
N ASN A 230 -16.64 -8.64 -7.59
CA ASN A 230 -15.63 -8.62 -8.64
C ASN A 230 -16.27 -8.19 -9.98
N TYR A 231 -15.63 -7.29 -10.69
CA TYR A 231 -16.05 -6.85 -12.01
C TYR A 231 -15.03 -7.32 -13.05
N ARG A 232 -15.47 -8.09 -14.05
CA ARG A 232 -14.61 -8.64 -15.12
C ARG A 232 -13.33 -9.34 -14.60
N GLY A 233 -13.44 -10.07 -13.48
CA GLY A 233 -12.30 -10.74 -12.87
C GLY A 233 -11.41 -9.88 -11.98
N VAL A 234 -11.70 -8.57 -11.89
CA VAL A 234 -10.96 -7.63 -11.05
C VAL A 234 -11.53 -7.61 -9.64
N LYS A 235 -10.66 -7.64 -8.65
CA LYS A 235 -11.01 -7.52 -7.24
C LYS A 235 -10.88 -6.07 -6.78
N PHE A 236 -11.89 -5.56 -6.10
CA PHE A 236 -11.83 -4.25 -5.46
C PHE A 236 -11.47 -4.36 -3.99
N VAL A 237 -10.52 -3.53 -3.56
CA VAL A 237 -10.12 -3.43 -2.17
C VAL A 237 -10.21 -1.97 -1.71
N ARG A 238 -11.00 -1.71 -0.68
CA ARG A 238 -11.10 -0.37 -0.10
C ARG A 238 -9.95 -0.11 0.85
N LEU A 239 -9.25 1.01 0.67
CA LEU A 239 -8.26 1.54 1.60
C LEU A 239 -8.80 2.76 2.37
N SER A 240 -8.06 3.20 3.40
CA SER A 240 -8.41 4.39 4.18
C SER A 240 -8.26 5.66 3.35
N ASP A 241 -9.29 6.51 3.37
CA ASP A 241 -9.30 7.76 2.61
C ASP A 241 -8.32 8.80 3.17
N THR A 242 -8.21 8.87 4.50
CA THR A 242 -7.36 9.85 5.20
C THR A 242 -5.93 9.35 5.32
N ASP A 243 -5.75 8.11 5.78
CA ASP A 243 -4.44 7.62 6.18
C ASP A 243 -3.62 7.11 4.98
N VAL A 244 -4.28 6.54 3.97
CA VAL A 244 -3.59 5.98 2.79
C VAL A 244 -3.66 6.94 1.62
N PHE A 245 -4.87 7.34 1.19
CA PHE A 245 -5.01 8.25 0.04
C PHE A 245 -4.59 9.69 0.36
N GLY A 246 -4.62 10.13 1.63
CA GLY A 246 -4.27 11.50 2.02
C GLY A 246 -5.09 12.57 1.30
N GLY A 247 -6.34 12.25 0.92
CA GLY A 247 -7.20 13.10 0.12
C GLY A 247 -6.95 13.04 -1.41
N SER A 248 -6.03 12.19 -1.86
CA SER A 248 -5.80 11.96 -3.29
C SER A 248 -7.02 11.30 -3.96
N ASN A 249 -7.35 11.74 -5.18
CA ASN A 249 -8.37 11.13 -6.02
C ASN A 249 -7.81 10.04 -6.96
N LYS A 250 -6.56 9.64 -6.78
CA LYS A 250 -5.91 8.62 -7.62
C LYS A 250 -6.16 7.24 -7.05
N LEU A 251 -6.92 6.43 -7.77
CA LEU A 251 -7.06 5.00 -7.49
C LEU A 251 -5.84 4.26 -8.03
N LEU A 252 -5.52 3.13 -7.42
CA LEU A 252 -4.38 2.33 -7.83
C LEU A 252 -4.85 1.00 -8.42
N VAL A 253 -4.41 0.69 -9.63
CA VAL A 253 -4.65 -0.58 -10.31
C VAL A 253 -3.35 -1.36 -10.36
N VAL A 254 -3.37 -2.58 -9.88
CA VAL A 254 -2.16 -3.39 -9.73
C VAL A 254 -2.40 -4.80 -10.27
N ALA A 255 -1.52 -5.28 -11.13
CA ALA A 255 -1.53 -6.65 -11.63
C ALA A 255 -0.45 -7.49 -10.93
N GLY A 256 -0.88 -8.51 -10.18
CA GLY A 256 0.02 -9.39 -9.43
C GLY A 256 0.71 -8.71 -8.25
N LYS A 257 2.03 -8.86 -8.13
CA LYS A 257 2.85 -8.33 -7.02
C LYS A 257 3.99 -7.43 -7.52
N PRO A 258 3.70 -6.27 -8.11
CA PRO A 258 4.73 -5.39 -8.66
C PRO A 258 5.37 -4.45 -7.63
N ILE A 259 4.99 -4.52 -6.37
CA ILE A 259 5.51 -3.66 -5.32
C ILE A 259 6.14 -4.51 -4.24
N CYS A 260 7.39 -4.17 -3.89
CA CYS A 260 8.12 -4.82 -2.81
C CYS A 260 8.10 -3.94 -1.56
N VAL A 261 7.73 -4.54 -0.44
CA VAL A 261 7.86 -3.95 0.89
C VAL A 261 8.95 -4.70 1.65
N GLY A 262 9.99 -3.99 2.04
CA GLY A 262 11.07 -4.51 2.87
C GLY A 262 10.85 -4.16 4.34
N ILE A 263 11.06 -5.12 5.21
CA ILE A 263 10.99 -4.95 6.67
C ILE A 263 12.35 -5.28 7.25
N TRP A 264 12.98 -4.28 7.88
CA TRP A 264 14.26 -4.43 8.60
C TRP A 264 14.06 -4.79 10.07
N SER A 265 13.06 -4.19 10.69
CA SER A 265 12.64 -4.51 12.04
C SER A 265 11.15 -4.72 12.07
N ASP A 266 10.74 -5.90 12.51
CA ASP A 266 9.34 -6.22 12.75
C ASP A 266 8.74 -5.34 13.84
N LEU A 267 7.42 -5.31 13.93
CA LEU A 267 6.69 -4.58 14.95
C LEU A 267 7.15 -5.00 16.34
N SER A 268 7.78 -4.09 17.05
CA SER A 268 8.26 -4.29 18.41
C SER A 268 7.58 -3.32 19.37
N THR A 269 7.08 -3.83 20.48
CA THR A 269 6.48 -3.03 21.55
C THR A 269 7.30 -3.14 22.82
N LYS A 270 7.65 -1.99 23.40
CA LYS A 270 8.35 -1.88 24.68
C LYS A 270 7.49 -1.10 25.67
N ILE A 271 7.50 -1.52 26.91
CA ILE A 271 6.82 -0.86 28.00
C ILE A 271 7.88 -0.44 29.02
N ASP A 272 8.08 0.86 29.18
CA ASP A 272 9.06 1.43 30.08
C ASP A 272 8.40 2.32 31.13
N ILE A 273 9.00 2.39 32.31
CA ILE A 273 8.60 3.32 33.38
C ILE A 273 9.53 4.51 33.32
N LEU A 274 8.97 5.70 33.20
CA LEU A 274 9.71 6.95 33.12
C LEU A 274 9.78 7.65 34.50
N PRO A 275 10.90 7.56 35.22
CA PRO A 275 11.06 8.21 36.54
C PRO A 275 10.90 9.74 36.47
N GLU A 276 11.38 10.34 35.39
CA GLU A 276 11.33 11.80 35.15
C GLU A 276 9.88 12.33 34.97
N HIS A 277 8.94 11.45 34.64
CA HIS A 277 7.53 11.77 34.43
C HIS A 277 6.62 11.15 35.50
N SER A 278 6.99 11.32 36.79
CA SER A 278 6.21 10.79 37.91
C SER A 278 5.92 9.28 37.80
N TYR A 279 6.92 8.51 37.34
CA TYR A 279 6.80 7.06 37.13
C TYR A 279 5.68 6.66 36.14
N ALA A 280 5.37 7.53 35.18
CA ALA A 280 4.42 7.21 34.13
C ALA A 280 4.92 6.01 33.30
N LYS A 281 4.01 5.12 32.91
CA LYS A 281 4.30 4.05 31.96
C LYS A 281 4.27 4.60 30.54
N GLN A 282 5.27 4.29 29.74
CA GLN A 282 5.30 4.55 28.30
C GLN A 282 5.17 3.25 27.55
N ILE A 283 4.22 3.19 26.63
CA ILE A 283 4.09 2.11 25.67
C ILE A 283 4.64 2.62 24.35
N TYR A 284 5.78 2.11 23.93
CA TYR A 284 6.49 2.49 22.71
C TYR A 284 6.45 1.35 21.72
N THR A 285 5.95 1.61 20.53
CA THR A 285 5.91 0.64 19.44
C THR A 285 6.65 1.22 18.25
N SER A 286 7.50 0.43 17.63
CA SER A 286 8.29 0.81 16.46
C SER A 286 8.38 -0.31 15.44
N MET A 287 8.54 0.07 14.18
CA MET A 287 8.78 -0.80 13.05
C MET A 287 9.70 -0.08 12.06
N SER A 288 10.50 -0.79 11.31
CA SER A 288 11.36 -0.21 10.28
C SER A 288 11.08 -0.85 8.93
N MET A 289 10.63 -0.04 7.97
CA MET A 289 10.22 -0.51 6.65
C MET A 289 10.57 0.49 5.56
N ALA A 290 10.56 0.01 4.33
CA ALA A 290 10.57 0.82 3.12
C ALA A 290 9.91 0.05 1.98
N ALA A 291 9.43 0.75 0.96
CA ALA A 291 8.79 0.13 -0.19
C ALA A 291 9.34 0.68 -1.51
N THR A 292 9.28 -0.14 -2.55
CA THR A 292 9.66 0.26 -3.91
C THR A 292 8.79 -0.45 -4.94
N ARG A 293 8.55 0.22 -6.06
CA ARG A 293 7.90 -0.38 -7.23
C ARG A 293 8.93 -1.18 -8.03
N LEU A 294 8.57 -2.39 -8.43
CA LEU A 294 9.43 -3.29 -9.19
C LEU A 294 9.21 -3.13 -10.69
N ASP A 295 7.95 -3.07 -11.11
CA ASP A 295 7.56 -3.08 -12.52
C ASP A 295 6.52 -2.00 -12.78
N GLU A 296 6.82 -1.13 -13.73
CA GLU A 296 5.95 -0.01 -14.12
C GLU A 296 4.76 -0.49 -14.98
N ASP A 297 4.93 -1.55 -15.77
CA ASP A 297 3.90 -2.02 -16.70
C ASP A 297 2.73 -2.72 -16.00
N ARG A 298 2.90 -3.06 -14.72
CA ARG A 298 1.88 -3.70 -13.88
C ARG A 298 1.17 -2.75 -12.93
N VAL A 299 1.52 -1.45 -12.96
CA VAL A 299 0.97 -0.45 -12.06
C VAL A 299 0.36 0.69 -12.85
N PHE A 300 -0.93 0.96 -12.61
CA PHE A 300 -1.66 2.05 -13.23
C PHE A 300 -2.36 2.90 -12.16
N ALA A 301 -2.49 4.18 -12.44
CA ALA A 301 -3.26 5.11 -11.63
C ALA A 301 -4.49 5.56 -12.39
N ILE A 302 -5.64 5.63 -11.72
CA ILE A 302 -6.87 6.21 -12.25
C ILE A 302 -7.17 7.47 -11.45
N ASP A 303 -7.14 8.63 -12.09
CA ASP A 303 -7.51 9.89 -11.47
C ASP A 303 -9.00 10.16 -11.67
N ILE A 304 -9.74 10.14 -10.56
CA ILE A 304 -11.19 10.33 -10.52
C ILE A 304 -11.60 11.75 -10.11
N ALA A 305 -10.70 12.73 -10.21
CA ALA A 305 -11.00 14.11 -9.79
C ALA A 305 -12.22 14.69 -10.53
N ASN A 306 -12.39 14.35 -11.82
CA ASN A 306 -13.43 14.84 -12.69
C ASN A 306 -14.70 13.95 -12.74
N LEU A 307 -14.77 12.88 -11.94
CA LEU A 307 -15.99 12.08 -11.78
C LEU A 307 -16.95 12.79 -10.81
N ASP A 308 -18.14 13.09 -11.29
CA ASP A 308 -19.23 13.69 -10.51
C ASP A 308 -20.00 12.69 -9.63
#